data_adcfe37732373e713efc7ed955ce9c3e
#
_entry.id   adcfe37732373e713efc7ed955ce9c3e
#
_cell.length_a   1.000
_cell.length_b   1.000
_cell.length_c   1.000
_cell.angle_alpha   90.00
_cell.angle_beta   90.00
_cell.angle_gamma   90.00
#
_symmetry.space_group_name_H-M   'P 1'
#
loop_
_entity.id
_entity.type
_entity.pdbx_description
1 polymer ?
#
loop_
_entity_poly.entity_id
_entity_poly.type
_entity_poly.pdbx_seq_one_letter_code
_entity_poly.pdbx_strand_id
1 'polypeptide(L)'
;MTAALLPGSEAPFPAMRQRLDAILANCATLVRAGARVVCSSDAGVGPNKPHDVLPHGVVALTRLGMTNAQALTATTAVAAEICGIAGTTGTIEQGKDADFVAVRGNPLEDITAIHDVSAVFIRGIQVSTPE
;
A
#
# COMPACT_ATOMS: atom_id res chain seq x y z
N MET A 1 -8.85 6.47 4.13
CA MET A 1 -9.52 5.15 4.07
C MET A 1 -8.71 4.04 4.74
N THR A 2 -7.39 4.05 4.58
CA THR A 2 -6.48 3.00 5.10
C THR A 2 -6.54 2.82 6.62
N ALA A 3 -6.67 3.90 7.41
CA ALA A 3 -6.75 3.82 8.88
C ALA A 3 -7.97 3.03 9.41
N ALA A 4 -9.08 3.04 8.66
CA ALA A 4 -10.27 2.28 9.03
C ALA A 4 -10.13 0.76 8.78
N LEU A 5 -9.05 0.36 8.11
CA LEU A 5 -8.75 -1.04 7.77
C LEU A 5 -7.70 -1.66 8.70
N LEU A 6 -7.14 -0.89 9.63
CA LEU A 6 -6.19 -1.40 10.62
C LEU A 6 -6.92 -2.30 11.62
N PRO A 7 -6.35 -3.47 11.94
CA PRO A 7 -6.87 -4.32 13.01
C PRO A 7 -6.98 -3.54 14.32
N GLY A 8 -8.16 -3.50 14.93
CA GLY A 8 -8.40 -2.80 16.20
C GLY A 8 -8.53 -1.28 16.09
N SER A 9 -8.42 -0.68 14.90
CA SER A 9 -8.64 0.76 14.74
C SER A 9 -10.14 1.08 14.79
N GLU A 10 -10.51 2.07 15.58
CA GLU A 10 -11.83 2.66 15.49
C GLU A 10 -11.87 3.63 14.30
N ALA A 11 -12.95 3.59 13.50
CA ALA A 11 -13.15 4.59 12.46
C ALA A 11 -13.15 5.98 13.11
N PRO A 12 -12.39 6.95 12.57
CA PRO A 12 -12.15 8.25 13.23
C PRO A 12 -13.43 9.06 13.45
N PHE A 13 -14.50 8.72 12.71
CA PHE A 13 -15.80 9.40 12.83
C PHE A 13 -16.94 8.38 12.87
N PRO A 14 -17.92 8.49 13.79
CA PRO A 14 -19.07 7.59 13.86
C PRO A 14 -19.86 7.46 12.55
N ALA A 15 -20.01 8.55 11.81
CA ALA A 15 -20.67 8.56 10.50
C ALA A 15 -19.90 7.78 9.43
N MET A 16 -18.56 7.73 9.52
CA MET A 16 -17.73 6.92 8.62
C MET A 16 -17.88 5.43 8.92
N ARG A 17 -17.98 5.05 10.20
CA ARG A 17 -18.19 3.65 10.61
C ARG A 17 -19.49 3.10 10.01
N GLN A 18 -20.59 3.86 10.08
CA GLN A 18 -21.89 3.43 9.53
C GLN A 18 -21.87 3.26 8.00
N ARG A 19 -20.95 3.92 7.30
CA ARG A 19 -20.83 3.88 5.83
C ARG A 19 -19.68 3.02 5.33
N LEU A 20 -18.87 2.48 6.22
CA LEU A 20 -17.64 1.77 5.84
C LEU A 20 -17.93 0.60 4.90
N ASP A 21 -18.92 -0.22 5.20
CA ASP A 21 -19.27 -1.38 4.37
C ASP A 21 -19.70 -0.95 2.96
N ALA A 22 -20.50 0.12 2.85
CA ALA A 22 -20.91 0.66 1.56
C ALA A 22 -19.73 1.25 0.78
N ILE A 23 -18.79 1.93 1.47
CA ILE A 23 -17.56 2.45 0.86
C ILE A 23 -16.70 1.31 0.33
N LEU A 24 -16.49 0.26 1.12
CA LEU A 24 -15.71 -0.90 0.71
C LEU A 24 -16.36 -1.66 -0.46
N ALA A 25 -17.68 -1.82 -0.44
CA ALA A 25 -18.43 -2.43 -1.54
C ALA A 25 -18.29 -1.62 -2.84
N ASN A 26 -18.38 -0.29 -2.77
CA ASN A 26 -18.15 0.60 -3.91
C ASN A 26 -16.72 0.50 -4.44
N CYS A 27 -15.71 0.49 -3.55
CA CYS A 27 -14.30 0.30 -3.93
C CYS A 27 -14.10 -1.05 -4.64
N ALA A 28 -14.67 -2.13 -4.10
CA ALA A 28 -14.60 -3.45 -4.73
C ALA A 28 -15.28 -3.48 -6.11
N THR A 29 -16.36 -2.72 -6.29
CA THR A 29 -17.04 -2.57 -7.59
C THR A 29 -16.15 -1.86 -8.59
N LEU A 30 -15.49 -0.77 -8.18
CA LEU A 30 -14.54 -0.04 -9.04
C LEU A 30 -13.33 -0.91 -9.43
N VAL A 31 -12.77 -1.67 -8.48
CA VAL A 31 -11.69 -2.61 -8.75
C VAL A 31 -12.10 -3.64 -9.81
N ARG A 32 -13.28 -4.27 -9.64
CA ARG A 32 -13.81 -5.24 -10.63
C ARG A 32 -14.10 -4.62 -11.99
N ALA A 33 -14.45 -3.34 -12.03
CA ALA A 33 -14.65 -2.60 -13.27
C ALA A 33 -13.33 -2.18 -13.96
N GLY A 34 -12.17 -2.54 -13.40
CA GLY A 34 -10.86 -2.23 -13.98
C GLY A 34 -10.39 -0.80 -13.70
N ALA A 35 -10.96 -0.11 -12.73
CA ALA A 35 -10.48 1.22 -12.36
C ALA A 35 -9.02 1.19 -11.92
N ARG A 36 -8.24 2.17 -12.36
CA ARG A 36 -6.85 2.34 -11.88
C ARG A 36 -6.88 2.83 -10.43
N VAL A 37 -6.34 2.02 -9.54
CA VAL A 37 -6.31 2.30 -8.10
C VAL A 37 -4.87 2.53 -7.67
N VAL A 38 -4.65 3.55 -6.84
CA VAL A 38 -3.40 3.81 -6.15
C VAL A 38 -3.60 3.62 -4.66
N CYS A 39 -2.67 2.94 -4.03
CA CYS A 39 -2.61 2.84 -2.58
C CYS A 39 -1.63 3.90 -2.04
N SER A 40 -2.12 4.72 -1.13
CA SER A 40 -1.32 5.71 -0.41
C SER A 40 -1.57 5.60 1.09
N SER A 41 -0.58 5.93 1.89
CA SER A 41 -0.68 5.89 3.36
C SER A 41 -1.57 7.00 3.90
N ASP A 42 -1.49 8.21 3.33
CA ASP A 42 -2.05 9.43 3.92
C ASP A 42 -1.61 9.57 5.40
N ALA A 43 -0.36 9.16 5.69
CA ALA A 43 0.18 9.08 7.04
C ALA A 43 0.47 10.46 7.63
N GLY A 44 0.54 10.55 8.95
CA GLY A 44 0.90 11.77 9.68
C GLY A 44 -0.27 12.71 9.98
N VAL A 45 -1.49 12.39 9.56
CA VAL A 45 -2.70 13.20 9.79
C VAL A 45 -3.45 12.72 11.04
N GLY A 46 -2.75 12.54 12.14
CA GLY A 46 -3.35 12.16 13.42
C GLY A 46 -2.97 10.75 13.91
N PRO A 47 -3.37 10.40 15.14
CA PRO A 47 -2.92 9.18 15.80
C PRO A 47 -3.39 7.88 15.13
N ASN A 48 -4.44 7.95 14.31
CA ASN A 48 -5.01 6.80 13.63
C ASN A 48 -4.39 6.52 12.25
N LYS A 49 -3.36 7.29 11.86
CA LYS A 49 -2.64 7.13 10.59
C LYS A 49 -1.12 7.12 10.85
N PRO A 50 -0.59 6.08 11.48
CA PRO A 50 0.84 5.94 11.71
C PRO A 50 1.58 5.76 10.39
N HIS A 51 2.90 5.99 10.40
CA HIS A 51 3.72 5.96 9.19
C HIS A 51 3.85 4.55 8.58
N ASP A 52 3.63 3.51 9.35
CA ASP A 52 3.68 2.09 8.96
C ASP A 52 2.35 1.54 8.42
N VAL A 53 1.37 2.40 8.13
CA VAL A 53 0.02 2.00 7.70
C VAL A 53 -0.04 1.44 6.26
N LEU A 54 0.93 1.77 5.40
CA LEU A 54 0.88 1.42 3.98
C LEU A 54 0.77 -0.08 3.70
N PRO A 55 1.52 -0.99 4.35
CA PRO A 55 1.38 -2.43 4.15
C PRO A 55 -0.04 -2.95 4.41
N HIS A 56 -0.73 -2.40 5.40
CA HIS A 56 -2.14 -2.74 5.67
C HIS A 56 -3.07 -2.33 4.51
N GLY A 57 -2.77 -1.21 3.85
CA GLY A 57 -3.48 -0.76 2.65
C GLY A 57 -3.31 -1.74 1.49
N VAL A 58 -2.11 -2.25 1.27
CA VAL A 58 -1.81 -3.25 0.23
C VAL A 58 -2.61 -4.54 0.48
N VAL A 59 -2.59 -5.06 1.71
CA VAL A 59 -3.39 -6.23 2.09
C VAL A 59 -4.89 -5.98 1.90
N ALA A 60 -5.37 -4.76 2.22
CA ALA A 60 -6.77 -4.42 2.03
C ALA A 60 -7.20 -4.41 0.55
N LEU A 61 -6.33 -4.02 -0.39
CA LEU A 61 -6.62 -4.07 -1.82
C LEU A 61 -6.93 -5.49 -2.30
N THR A 62 -6.25 -6.52 -1.78
CA THR A 62 -6.56 -7.91 -2.14
C THR A 62 -7.93 -8.34 -1.65
N ARG A 63 -8.36 -7.86 -0.48
CA ARG A 63 -9.72 -8.10 0.05
C ARG A 63 -10.80 -7.41 -0.78
N LEU A 64 -10.45 -6.36 -1.54
CA LEU A 64 -11.33 -5.68 -2.48
C LEU A 64 -11.38 -6.35 -3.86
N GLY A 65 -10.59 -7.41 -4.08
CA GLY A 65 -10.60 -8.23 -5.29
C GLY A 65 -9.40 -8.05 -6.22
N MET A 66 -8.36 -7.32 -5.80
CA MET A 66 -7.10 -7.29 -6.55
C MET A 66 -6.30 -8.58 -6.33
N THR A 67 -5.55 -9.00 -7.35
CA THR A 67 -4.48 -9.98 -7.15
C THR A 67 -3.34 -9.38 -6.35
N ASN A 68 -2.48 -10.21 -5.75
CA ASN A 68 -1.30 -9.74 -5.01
C ASN A 68 -0.42 -8.86 -5.90
N ALA A 69 -0.18 -9.26 -7.15
CA ALA A 69 0.59 -8.48 -8.10
C ALA A 69 -0.05 -7.10 -8.39
N GLN A 70 -1.36 -7.04 -8.56
CA GLN A 70 -2.06 -5.77 -8.78
C GLN A 70 -1.97 -4.85 -7.55
N ALA A 71 -2.11 -5.39 -6.34
CA ALA A 71 -2.01 -4.61 -5.10
C ALA A 71 -0.59 -4.04 -4.90
N LEU A 72 0.45 -4.83 -5.19
CA LEU A 72 1.84 -4.37 -5.15
C LEU A 72 2.09 -3.29 -6.21
N THR A 73 1.64 -3.50 -7.44
CA THR A 73 1.80 -2.53 -8.53
C THR A 73 1.06 -1.21 -8.24
N ALA A 74 -0.12 -1.27 -7.62
CA ALA A 74 -0.88 -0.09 -7.20
C ALA A 74 -0.13 0.80 -6.21
N THR A 75 0.84 0.23 -5.47
CA THR A 75 1.63 0.91 -4.45
C THR A 75 3.01 1.37 -4.96
N THR A 76 3.44 0.83 -6.10
CA THR A 76 4.77 1.06 -6.69
C THR A 76 4.67 1.73 -8.06
N ALA A 77 4.65 0.98 -9.14
CA ALA A 77 4.69 1.49 -10.51
C ALA A 77 3.53 2.43 -10.84
N VAL A 78 2.29 2.05 -10.50
CA VAL A 78 1.11 2.88 -10.76
C VAL A 78 1.13 4.15 -9.92
N ALA A 79 1.58 4.06 -8.66
CA ALA A 79 1.73 5.23 -7.80
C ALA A 79 2.78 6.20 -8.37
N ALA A 80 3.94 5.70 -8.79
CA ALA A 80 5.00 6.51 -9.40
C ALA A 80 4.54 7.18 -10.70
N GLU A 81 3.77 6.47 -11.53
CA GLU A 81 3.20 7.02 -12.76
C GLU A 81 2.24 8.20 -12.49
N ILE A 82 1.32 8.03 -11.55
CA ILE A 82 0.35 9.07 -11.20
C ILE A 82 1.02 10.26 -10.54
N CYS A 83 2.09 10.04 -9.78
CA CYS A 83 2.92 11.11 -9.21
C CYS A 83 3.86 11.79 -10.22
N GLY A 84 3.94 11.30 -11.45
CA GLY A 84 4.80 11.86 -12.50
C GLY A 84 6.30 11.56 -12.30
N ILE A 85 6.65 10.55 -11.50
CA ILE A 85 8.03 10.18 -11.15
C ILE A 85 8.43 8.78 -11.66
N ALA A 86 7.62 8.17 -12.53
CA ALA A 86 7.89 6.83 -13.05
C ALA A 86 9.19 6.71 -13.85
N GLY A 87 9.74 7.82 -14.33
CA GLY A 87 11.06 7.84 -14.98
C GLY A 87 12.23 7.58 -14.04
N THR A 88 12.03 7.80 -12.73
CA THR A 88 13.11 7.71 -11.74
C THR A 88 12.90 6.59 -10.71
N THR A 89 11.66 6.18 -10.44
CA THR A 89 11.35 5.18 -9.41
C THR A 89 10.08 4.39 -9.73
N GLY A 90 9.65 3.51 -8.83
CA GLY A 90 8.42 2.72 -8.91
C GLY A 90 8.59 1.33 -9.51
N THR A 91 9.69 1.08 -10.22
CA THR A 91 10.07 -0.24 -10.76
C THR A 91 11.56 -0.46 -10.60
N ILE A 92 11.99 -1.72 -10.53
CA ILE A 92 13.41 -2.09 -10.52
C ILE A 92 13.86 -2.26 -11.96
N GLU A 93 14.46 -1.20 -12.51
CA GLU A 93 14.94 -1.15 -13.89
C GLU A 93 16.27 -0.41 -13.96
N GLN A 94 17.10 -0.75 -14.98
CA GLN A 94 18.36 -0.07 -15.20
C GLN A 94 18.12 1.43 -15.45
N GLY A 95 18.88 2.27 -14.75
CA GLY A 95 18.80 3.73 -14.89
C GLY A 95 17.83 4.42 -13.94
N LYS A 96 17.09 3.66 -13.13
CA LYS A 96 16.25 4.21 -12.05
C LYS A 96 16.97 4.22 -10.70
N ASP A 97 16.47 5.02 -9.80
CA ASP A 97 16.92 5.03 -8.41
C ASP A 97 16.70 3.64 -7.79
N ALA A 98 17.69 3.16 -7.05
CA ALA A 98 17.62 1.88 -6.38
C ALA A 98 16.84 2.01 -5.04
N ASP A 99 15.55 2.35 -5.17
CA ASP A 99 14.60 2.45 -4.05
C ASP A 99 13.79 1.15 -3.97
N PHE A 100 14.08 0.32 -2.99
CA PHE A 100 13.35 -0.95 -2.82
C PHE A 100 13.31 -1.43 -1.37
N VAL A 101 12.33 -2.26 -1.10
CA VAL A 101 12.14 -2.95 0.17
C VAL A 101 12.31 -4.44 -0.06
N ALA A 102 13.20 -5.07 0.72
CA ALA A 102 13.31 -6.51 0.78
C ALA A 102 12.43 -7.04 1.92
N VAL A 103 11.66 -8.07 1.63
CA VAL A 103 10.80 -8.74 2.61
C VAL A 103 11.18 -10.22 2.72
N ARG A 104 10.89 -10.84 3.86
CA ARG A 104 10.97 -12.30 3.99
C ARG A 104 9.71 -12.93 3.44
N GLY A 105 9.90 -14.00 2.65
CA GLY A 105 8.79 -14.65 1.94
C GLY A 105 8.52 -14.06 0.57
N ASN A 106 7.43 -14.51 -0.07
CA ASN A 106 7.05 -14.11 -1.41
C ASN A 106 5.67 -13.41 -1.39
N PRO A 107 5.62 -12.06 -1.49
CA PRO A 107 4.36 -11.32 -1.45
C PRO A 107 3.46 -11.57 -2.67
N LEU A 108 3.96 -12.19 -3.72
CA LEU A 108 3.12 -12.62 -4.86
C LEU A 108 2.30 -13.87 -4.53
N GLU A 109 2.76 -14.70 -3.59
CA GLU A 109 2.06 -15.88 -3.10
C GLU A 109 1.23 -15.56 -1.84
N ASP A 110 1.86 -14.91 -0.87
CA ASP A 110 1.22 -14.43 0.36
C ASP A 110 1.48 -12.94 0.55
N ILE A 111 0.47 -12.13 0.30
CA ILE A 111 0.58 -10.67 0.40
C ILE A 111 0.96 -10.20 1.80
N THR A 112 0.72 -10.99 2.84
CA THR A 112 1.06 -10.62 4.22
C THR A 112 2.56 -10.60 4.47
N ALA A 113 3.37 -11.25 3.62
CA ALA A 113 4.83 -11.17 3.66
C ALA A 113 5.37 -9.72 3.57
N ILE A 114 4.57 -8.78 3.03
CA ILE A 114 4.95 -7.36 2.97
C ILE A 114 5.19 -6.74 4.36
N HIS A 115 4.67 -7.34 5.43
CA HIS A 115 4.91 -6.89 6.80
C HIS A 115 6.27 -7.34 7.36
N ASP A 116 6.89 -8.38 6.79
CA ASP A 116 8.18 -8.90 7.28
C ASP A 116 9.35 -8.27 6.51
N VAL A 117 9.56 -6.97 6.75
CA VAL A 117 10.63 -6.21 6.11
C VAL A 117 11.99 -6.63 6.65
N SER A 118 12.91 -7.03 5.76
CA SER A 118 14.28 -7.43 6.10
C SER A 118 15.29 -6.32 5.80
N ALA A 119 15.05 -5.48 4.80
CA ALA A 119 15.90 -4.33 4.47
C ALA A 119 15.15 -3.29 3.66
N VAL A 120 15.54 -2.04 3.80
CA VAL A 120 15.07 -0.91 2.99
C VAL A 120 16.27 -0.21 2.36
N PHE A 121 16.15 0.08 1.07
CA PHE A 121 17.19 0.78 0.31
C PHE A 121 16.60 2.05 -0.29
N ILE A 122 17.33 3.15 -0.16
CA ILE A 122 17.03 4.44 -0.77
C ILE A 122 18.26 4.86 -1.59
N ARG A 123 18.07 4.99 -2.90
CA ARG A 123 19.15 5.28 -3.86
C ARG A 123 20.36 4.35 -3.70
N GLY A 124 20.08 3.06 -3.49
CA GLY A 124 21.10 2.04 -3.32
C GLY A 124 21.78 1.99 -1.93
N ILE A 125 21.42 2.89 -1.03
CA ILE A 125 21.95 2.92 0.34
C ILE A 125 20.96 2.22 1.26
N GLN A 126 21.39 1.18 1.94
CA GLN A 126 20.57 0.54 2.96
C GLN A 126 20.36 1.49 4.14
N VAL A 127 19.10 1.77 4.46
CA VAL A 127 18.72 2.49 5.68
C VAL A 127 18.51 1.50 6.81
N SER A 128 18.90 1.88 8.05
CA SER A 128 18.64 1.06 9.21
C SER A 128 17.14 0.96 9.44
N THR A 129 16.62 -0.27 9.52
CA THR A 129 15.28 -0.48 10.08
C THR A 129 15.34 -0.18 11.58
N PRO A 130 14.37 0.54 12.15
CA PRO A 130 14.22 0.60 13.60
C PRO A 130 14.06 -0.82 14.16
N GLU A 131 14.78 -1.13 15.24
CA GLU A 131 14.62 -2.37 16.01
C GLU A 131 13.20 -2.50 16.58
#